data_edc42913e451bee28ad5a0e0124303b5
#
_entry.id   edc42913e451bee28ad5a0e0124303b5
#
_cell.length_a   1.000
_cell.length_b   1.000
_cell.length_c   1.000
_cell.angle_alpha   90.00
_cell.angle_beta   90.00
_cell.angle_gamma   90.00
#
_symmetry.space_group_name_H-M   'P 1'
#
loop_
_entity.id
_entity.type
_entity.pdbx_description
1 polymer ?
#
loop_
_entity_poly.entity_id
_entity_poly.type
_entity_poly.pdbx_seq_one_letter_code
_entity_poly.pdbx_strand_id
1 'polypeptide(L)'
;MHIRHYQPGDEPAQARVYNTAAGALPGFKPASADEIARRFRNVDPDVTSKFYAIENDEIVGYSVFNPDGRISYPWCLPEAQAARRHLLEAVLSAMIERGCPEAWAAYRADWAPVLDFFRQHRFVPVREMINYVAEVAQLPHTPVPEGRVIAPLWREELPQVLALGKGLIARDDPESLEAFFWENPFFGAESLLALKSSGGGKLLGAAVVVGDAGYADPTAIDAAMPCFRLGALGTERQRHKRVNGLFSCVFEDEPAAEALLAEATRRLKQAGLAHMAAQAPSDRPELVAFYDRRFRRQGAFPVLARRLSD
;
A
#
# COMPACT_ATOMS: atom_id res chain seq x y z
N MET A 1 -12.98 4.50 32.11
CA MET A 1 -12.36 4.58 30.76
C MET A 1 -12.63 5.95 30.16
N HIS A 2 -11.61 6.60 29.57
CA HIS A 2 -11.75 7.82 28.77
C HIS A 2 -10.84 7.74 27.52
N ILE A 3 -11.08 8.60 26.53
CA ILE A 3 -10.29 8.67 25.32
C ILE A 3 -9.50 9.97 25.31
N ARG A 4 -8.22 9.91 24.97
CA ARG A 4 -7.36 11.06 24.74
C ARG A 4 -6.58 10.93 23.45
N HIS A 5 -5.98 12.01 23.01
CA HIS A 5 -5.03 11.99 21.90
C HIS A 5 -3.66 11.48 22.32
N TYR A 6 -2.84 11.15 21.32
CA TYR A 6 -1.45 10.75 21.48
C TYR A 6 -0.64 11.79 22.28
N GLN A 7 0.27 11.28 23.08
CA GLN A 7 1.31 12.05 23.77
C GLN A 7 2.68 11.39 23.52
N PRO A 8 3.76 12.18 23.36
CA PRO A 8 5.10 11.61 23.26
C PRO A 8 5.39 10.67 24.43
N GLY A 9 5.88 9.46 24.11
CA GLY A 9 6.11 8.40 25.10
C GLY A 9 5.03 7.31 25.13
N ASP A 10 3.96 7.44 24.36
CA ASP A 10 2.90 6.41 24.25
C ASP A 10 3.31 5.19 23.40
N GLU A 11 4.39 5.28 22.62
CA GLU A 11 4.79 4.29 21.63
C GLU A 11 5.04 2.89 22.21
N PRO A 12 5.68 2.73 23.39
CA PRO A 12 5.84 1.41 24.01
C PRO A 12 4.51 0.78 24.38
N ALA A 13 3.58 1.57 24.93
CA ALA A 13 2.24 1.09 25.29
C ALA A 13 1.41 0.74 24.03
N GLN A 14 1.50 1.55 22.96
CA GLN A 14 0.87 1.24 21.67
C GLN A 14 1.42 -0.07 21.10
N ALA A 15 2.75 -0.28 21.12
CA ALA A 15 3.35 -1.53 20.66
C ALA A 15 2.86 -2.72 21.47
N ARG A 16 2.78 -2.61 22.80
CA ARG A 16 2.24 -3.64 23.70
C ARG A 16 0.80 -3.99 23.32
N VAL A 17 -0.07 -2.99 23.19
CA VAL A 17 -1.50 -3.20 22.83
C VAL A 17 -1.61 -3.90 21.47
N TYR A 18 -0.90 -3.42 20.44
CA TYR A 18 -0.94 -4.03 19.13
C TYR A 18 -0.44 -5.47 19.14
N ASN A 19 0.70 -5.72 19.75
CA ASN A 19 1.32 -7.05 19.78
C ASN A 19 0.46 -8.07 20.54
N THR A 20 -0.20 -7.64 21.61
CA THR A 20 -1.12 -8.49 22.38
C THR A 20 -2.41 -8.74 21.59
N ALA A 21 -3.02 -7.69 21.05
CA ALA A 21 -4.31 -7.79 20.36
C ALA A 21 -4.24 -8.53 19.02
N ALA A 22 -3.13 -8.37 18.29
CA ALA A 22 -2.97 -8.95 16.96
C ALA A 22 -2.17 -10.26 16.95
N GLY A 23 -1.60 -10.68 18.08
CA GLY A 23 -0.64 -11.77 18.16
C GLY A 23 -1.15 -13.13 17.67
N ALA A 24 -2.46 -13.38 17.75
CA ALA A 24 -3.09 -14.59 17.26
C ALA A 24 -3.49 -14.54 15.78
N LEU A 25 -3.35 -13.39 15.10
CA LEU A 25 -3.76 -13.25 13.72
C LEU A 25 -2.76 -13.91 12.76
N PRO A 26 -3.23 -14.54 11.67
CA PRO A 26 -2.36 -15.18 10.69
C PRO A 26 -1.31 -14.24 10.12
N GLY A 27 -0.04 -14.65 10.12
CA GLY A 27 1.06 -13.86 9.59
C GLY A 27 1.28 -12.54 10.32
N PHE A 28 0.91 -12.47 11.59
CA PHE A 28 1.19 -11.34 12.47
C PHE A 28 2.68 -11.00 12.50
N LYS A 29 2.98 -9.72 12.47
CA LYS A 29 4.33 -9.17 12.66
C LYS A 29 4.32 -8.23 13.87
N PRO A 30 5.13 -8.48 14.89
CA PRO A 30 5.24 -7.58 16.02
C PRO A 30 5.73 -6.19 15.60
N ALA A 31 5.18 -5.15 16.20
CA ALA A 31 5.68 -3.80 16.10
C ALA A 31 6.60 -3.47 17.30
N SER A 32 7.68 -2.72 17.07
CA SER A 32 8.48 -2.16 18.16
C SER A 32 8.09 -0.70 18.43
N ALA A 33 8.40 -0.22 19.63
CA ALA A 33 8.22 1.18 19.97
C ALA A 33 9.01 2.10 19.03
N ASP A 34 10.21 1.69 18.63
CA ASP A 34 11.06 2.44 17.71
C ASP A 34 10.47 2.53 16.30
N GLU A 35 9.81 1.46 15.80
CA GLU A 35 9.09 1.50 14.52
C GLU A 35 7.92 2.48 14.57
N ILE A 36 7.17 2.49 15.67
CA ILE A 36 6.07 3.43 15.90
C ILE A 36 6.61 4.86 15.97
N ALA A 37 7.64 5.10 16.78
CA ALA A 37 8.25 6.41 16.93
C ALA A 37 8.81 6.96 15.60
N ARG A 38 9.44 6.11 14.77
CA ARG A 38 9.93 6.52 13.44
C ARG A 38 8.80 6.98 12.52
N ARG A 39 7.67 6.27 12.52
CA ARG A 39 6.48 6.67 11.74
C ARG A 39 5.93 8.03 12.17
N PHE A 40 6.18 8.45 13.40
CA PHE A 40 5.72 9.73 13.93
C PHE A 40 6.72 10.88 13.71
N ARG A 41 8.02 10.58 13.56
CA ARG A 41 9.06 11.60 13.39
C ARG A 41 9.11 12.22 11.99
N ASN A 42 8.73 11.47 10.97
CA ASN A 42 8.89 11.88 9.57
C ASN A 42 7.67 12.64 8.99
N VAL A 43 6.63 12.78 9.77
CA VAL A 43 5.46 13.58 9.44
C VAL A 43 5.22 14.47 10.63
N ASP A 44 4.92 15.74 10.43
CA ASP A 44 4.39 16.59 11.51
C ASP A 44 3.26 15.80 12.17
N PRO A 45 3.45 15.26 13.39
CA PRO A 45 2.55 14.24 13.89
C PRO A 45 1.23 14.93 14.20
N ASP A 46 0.27 14.78 13.30
CA ASP A 46 -1.09 15.14 13.62
C ASP A 46 -1.57 14.29 14.80
N VAL A 47 -1.21 14.77 15.98
CA VAL A 47 -1.55 14.10 17.25
C VAL A 47 -3.06 13.93 17.41
N THR A 48 -3.84 14.79 16.77
CA THR A 48 -5.30 14.79 16.85
C THR A 48 -5.97 13.75 15.95
N SER A 49 -5.18 13.03 15.12
CA SER A 49 -5.63 11.87 14.35
C SER A 49 -5.44 10.53 15.08
N LYS A 50 -4.89 10.54 16.29
CA LYS A 50 -4.53 9.35 17.07
C LYS A 50 -5.25 9.35 18.41
N PHE A 51 -6.02 8.29 18.65
CA PHE A 51 -6.90 8.15 19.80
C PHE A 51 -6.50 6.96 20.65
N TYR A 52 -6.39 7.17 21.95
CA TYR A 52 -6.03 6.16 22.93
C TYR A 52 -7.10 6.02 23.99
N ALA A 53 -7.52 4.79 24.25
CA ALA A 53 -8.40 4.46 25.36
C ALA A 53 -7.56 4.22 26.61
N ILE A 54 -7.90 4.93 27.67
CA ILE A 54 -7.21 4.91 28.97
C ILE A 54 -8.13 4.31 30.02
N GLU A 55 -7.65 3.35 30.77
CA GLU A 55 -8.31 2.76 31.92
C GLU A 55 -7.29 2.54 33.03
N ASN A 56 -7.58 2.99 34.27
CA ASN A 56 -6.67 2.95 35.41
C ASN A 56 -5.27 3.53 35.09
N ASP A 57 -5.23 4.66 34.38
CA ASP A 57 -4.02 5.35 33.90
C ASP A 57 -3.15 4.57 32.91
N GLU A 58 -3.63 3.43 32.40
CA GLU A 58 -2.96 2.65 31.38
C GLU A 58 -3.63 2.76 30.00
N ILE A 59 -2.82 2.73 28.93
CA ILE A 59 -3.33 2.60 27.56
C ILE A 59 -3.78 1.15 27.34
N VAL A 60 -5.08 0.98 27.14
CA VAL A 60 -5.71 -0.32 26.92
C VAL A 60 -6.17 -0.52 25.46
N GLY A 61 -6.16 0.54 24.66
CA GLY A 61 -6.53 0.47 23.25
C GLY A 61 -6.13 1.72 22.49
N TYR A 62 -6.11 1.62 21.16
CA TYR A 62 -5.88 2.77 20.29
C TYR A 62 -6.50 2.58 18.91
N SER A 63 -6.77 3.70 18.24
CA SER A 63 -7.11 3.78 16.82
C SER A 63 -6.55 5.07 16.22
N VAL A 64 -6.23 5.03 14.92
CA VAL A 64 -5.68 6.17 14.21
C VAL A 64 -6.34 6.30 12.84
N PHE A 65 -6.35 7.51 12.29
CA PHE A 65 -6.70 7.72 10.90
C PHE A 65 -5.66 8.60 10.19
N ASN A 66 -5.61 8.51 8.87
CA ASN A 66 -4.73 9.30 8.02
C ASN A 66 -5.54 10.36 7.25
N PRO A 67 -4.90 11.40 6.72
CA PRO A 67 -5.58 12.43 5.92
C PRO A 67 -6.29 11.89 4.67
N ASP A 68 -5.83 10.75 4.12
CA ASP A 68 -6.44 10.06 2.98
C ASP A 68 -7.73 9.29 3.31
N GLY A 69 -8.22 9.39 4.54
CA GLY A 69 -9.40 8.68 5.01
C GLY A 69 -9.16 7.25 5.51
N ARG A 70 -7.93 6.78 5.50
CA ARG A 70 -7.60 5.44 6.02
C ARG A 70 -7.70 5.40 7.54
N ILE A 71 -8.46 4.43 8.06
CA ILE A 71 -8.63 4.20 9.49
C ILE A 71 -7.95 2.88 9.91
N SER A 72 -7.33 2.86 11.09
CA SER A 72 -6.86 1.62 11.70
C SER A 72 -7.99 0.88 12.42
N TYR A 73 -7.89 -0.45 12.48
CA TYR A 73 -8.71 -1.22 13.42
C TYR A 73 -8.46 -0.73 14.85
N PRO A 74 -9.52 -0.61 15.68
CA PRO A 74 -9.36 -0.25 17.08
C PRO A 74 -8.72 -1.41 17.87
N TRP A 75 -7.40 -1.37 17.96
CA TRP A 75 -6.65 -2.38 18.70
C TRP A 75 -6.86 -2.18 20.19
N CYS A 76 -7.34 -3.22 20.87
CA CYS A 76 -7.58 -3.19 22.32
C CYS A 76 -7.07 -4.47 22.96
N LEU A 77 -6.59 -4.36 24.19
CA LEU A 77 -6.26 -5.50 25.01
C LEU A 77 -7.47 -6.43 25.17
N PRO A 78 -7.28 -7.75 25.36
CA PRO A 78 -8.38 -8.70 25.48
C PRO A 78 -9.43 -8.33 26.53
N GLU A 79 -9.02 -7.77 27.65
CA GLU A 79 -9.86 -7.31 28.74
C GLU A 79 -10.62 -6.00 28.48
N ALA A 80 -10.17 -5.22 27.49
CA ALA A 80 -10.71 -3.89 27.17
C ALA A 80 -11.48 -3.84 25.84
N GLN A 81 -12.09 -4.95 25.41
CA GLN A 81 -12.78 -5.03 24.12
C GLN A 81 -13.92 -4.02 23.96
N ALA A 82 -14.56 -3.61 25.06
CA ALA A 82 -15.61 -2.60 25.06
C ALA A 82 -15.11 -1.23 24.53
N ALA A 83 -13.83 -0.94 24.67
CA ALA A 83 -13.21 0.30 24.18
C ALA A 83 -13.22 0.43 22.66
N ARG A 84 -13.30 -0.67 21.90
CA ARG A 84 -13.27 -0.66 20.43
C ARG A 84 -14.32 0.24 19.81
N ARG A 85 -15.54 0.14 20.29
CA ARG A 85 -16.64 0.96 19.78
C ARG A 85 -16.39 2.44 20.02
N HIS A 86 -15.99 2.80 21.24
CA HIS A 86 -15.72 4.19 21.61
C HIS A 86 -14.55 4.78 20.79
N LEU A 87 -13.48 4.00 20.58
CA LEU A 87 -12.38 4.42 19.72
C LEU A 87 -12.81 4.63 18.27
N LEU A 88 -13.62 3.72 17.72
CA LEU A 88 -14.14 3.88 16.37
C LEU A 88 -15.02 5.14 16.26
N GLU A 89 -15.95 5.34 17.20
CA GLU A 89 -16.83 6.52 17.23
C GLU A 89 -16.02 7.82 17.34
N ALA A 90 -15.00 7.87 18.20
CA ALA A 90 -14.14 9.05 18.34
C ALA A 90 -13.38 9.36 17.05
N VAL A 91 -12.80 8.34 16.40
CA VAL A 91 -12.11 8.50 15.12
C VAL A 91 -13.06 8.99 14.02
N LEU A 92 -14.23 8.36 13.88
CA LEU A 92 -15.20 8.75 12.84
C LEU A 92 -15.72 10.17 13.05
N SER A 93 -15.98 10.58 14.31
CA SER A 93 -16.37 11.96 14.63
C SER A 93 -15.30 12.96 14.21
N ALA A 94 -14.04 12.71 14.55
CA ALA A 94 -12.95 13.58 14.16
C ALA A 94 -12.74 13.65 12.64
N MET A 95 -12.97 12.54 11.93
CA MET A 95 -12.91 12.53 10.46
C MET A 95 -14.05 13.39 9.86
N ILE A 96 -15.26 13.30 10.39
CA ILE A 96 -16.39 14.12 9.97
C ILE A 96 -16.09 15.61 10.21
N GLU A 97 -15.61 15.97 11.40
CA GLU A 97 -15.23 17.34 11.77
C GLU A 97 -14.17 17.92 10.81
N ARG A 98 -13.32 17.09 10.23
CA ARG A 98 -12.31 17.47 9.23
C ARG A 98 -12.81 17.44 7.78
N GLY A 99 -14.09 17.15 7.58
CA GLY A 99 -14.67 17.08 6.24
C GLY A 99 -14.22 15.87 5.41
N CYS A 100 -13.73 14.80 6.04
CA CYS A 100 -13.41 13.57 5.32
C CYS A 100 -14.71 12.98 4.74
N PRO A 101 -14.81 12.75 3.42
CA PRO A 101 -16.04 12.24 2.83
C PRO A 101 -16.26 10.75 3.12
N GLU A 102 -15.19 10.02 3.35
CA GLU A 102 -15.20 8.57 3.51
C GLU A 102 -14.12 8.10 4.48
N ALA A 103 -14.43 7.07 5.27
CA ALA A 103 -13.45 6.29 5.99
C ALA A 103 -13.23 4.94 5.29
N TRP A 104 -11.97 4.52 5.15
CA TRP A 104 -11.66 3.23 4.55
C TRP A 104 -10.60 2.46 5.34
N ALA A 105 -10.67 1.13 5.27
CA ALA A 105 -9.74 0.22 5.91
C ALA A 105 -9.35 -0.91 4.95
N ALA A 106 -8.10 -1.34 5.00
CA ALA A 106 -7.60 -2.46 4.23
C ALA A 106 -6.80 -3.39 5.13
N TYR A 107 -7.24 -4.63 5.24
CA TYR A 107 -6.62 -5.66 6.05
C TYR A 107 -6.55 -6.96 5.26
N ARG A 108 -5.71 -7.90 5.72
CA ARG A 108 -5.56 -9.20 5.09
C ARG A 108 -6.89 -9.95 5.07
N ALA A 109 -7.16 -10.67 3.98
CA ALA A 109 -8.39 -11.45 3.84
C ALA A 109 -8.54 -12.56 4.91
N ASP A 110 -7.42 -13.06 5.43
CA ASP A 110 -7.40 -14.08 6.49
C ASP A 110 -7.50 -13.49 7.92
N TRP A 111 -7.71 -12.16 8.05
CA TRP A 111 -7.98 -11.50 9.34
C TRP A 111 -9.48 -11.30 9.56
N ALA A 112 -10.23 -12.41 9.49
CA ALA A 112 -11.69 -12.38 9.58
C ALA A 112 -12.25 -11.56 10.75
N PRO A 113 -11.75 -11.66 12.00
CA PRO A 113 -12.27 -10.87 13.11
C PRO A 113 -12.15 -9.36 12.91
N VAL A 114 -11.09 -8.90 12.21
CA VAL A 114 -10.88 -7.48 11.90
C VAL A 114 -11.85 -7.01 10.82
N LEU A 115 -12.01 -7.80 9.76
CA LEU A 115 -12.92 -7.48 8.65
C LEU A 115 -14.38 -7.49 9.10
N ASP A 116 -14.76 -8.45 9.94
CA ASP A 116 -16.12 -8.57 10.47
C ASP A 116 -16.48 -7.41 11.40
N PHE A 117 -15.53 -6.92 12.20
CA PHE A 117 -15.73 -5.71 12.98
C PHE A 117 -16.12 -4.52 12.10
N PHE A 118 -15.38 -4.27 11.01
CA PHE A 118 -15.71 -3.16 10.11
C PHE A 118 -17.07 -3.35 9.43
N ARG A 119 -17.40 -4.58 8.98
CA ARG A 119 -18.72 -4.90 8.40
C ARG A 119 -19.86 -4.62 9.37
N GLN A 120 -19.72 -5.01 10.65
CA GLN A 120 -20.70 -4.72 11.71
C GLN A 120 -20.91 -3.23 11.95
N HIS A 121 -19.90 -2.40 11.60
CA HIS A 121 -19.95 -0.95 11.73
C HIS A 121 -20.23 -0.24 10.39
N ARG A 122 -20.94 -0.91 9.47
CA ARG A 122 -21.43 -0.37 8.19
C ARG A 122 -20.34 -0.02 7.17
N PHE A 123 -19.15 -0.60 7.30
CA PHE A 123 -18.17 -0.56 6.21
C PHE A 123 -18.54 -1.66 5.19
N VAL A 124 -18.61 -1.26 3.93
CA VAL A 124 -18.93 -2.18 2.84
C VAL A 124 -17.69 -2.48 1.99
N PRO A 125 -17.55 -3.69 1.46
CA PRO A 125 -16.47 -4.01 0.53
C PRO A 125 -16.58 -3.14 -0.74
N VAL A 126 -15.47 -2.50 -1.13
CA VAL A 126 -15.39 -1.67 -2.34
C VAL A 126 -14.47 -2.26 -3.39
N ARG A 127 -13.38 -2.90 -2.97
CA ARG A 127 -12.45 -3.66 -3.84
C ARG A 127 -11.58 -4.57 -3.00
N GLU A 128 -10.79 -5.37 -3.67
CA GLU A 128 -9.73 -6.16 -3.04
C GLU A 128 -8.40 -5.82 -3.70
N MET A 129 -7.35 -5.62 -2.91
CA MET A 129 -5.99 -5.47 -3.43
C MET A 129 -5.32 -6.85 -3.39
N ILE A 130 -4.96 -7.38 -4.55
CA ILE A 130 -4.36 -8.71 -4.70
C ILE A 130 -2.85 -8.54 -4.84
N ASN A 131 -2.07 -9.18 -3.99
CA ASN A 131 -0.62 -9.19 -4.07
C ASN A 131 -0.13 -10.40 -4.86
N TYR A 132 0.85 -10.16 -5.69
CA TYR A 132 1.47 -11.13 -6.58
C TYR A 132 2.97 -11.20 -6.34
N VAL A 133 3.55 -12.37 -6.59
CA VAL A 133 4.99 -12.60 -6.59
C VAL A 133 5.36 -13.55 -7.71
N ALA A 134 6.46 -13.27 -8.40
CA ALA A 134 7.07 -14.16 -9.37
C ALA A 134 8.57 -14.32 -9.11
N GLU A 135 9.11 -15.46 -9.48
CA GLU A 135 10.56 -15.65 -9.61
C GLU A 135 11.02 -15.03 -10.93
N VAL A 136 11.95 -14.08 -10.86
CA VAL A 136 12.45 -13.35 -12.05
C VAL A 136 12.99 -14.30 -13.12
N ALA A 137 13.60 -15.41 -12.70
CA ALA A 137 14.13 -16.43 -13.62
C ALA A 137 13.06 -17.19 -14.41
N GLN A 138 11.82 -17.22 -13.93
CA GLN A 138 10.70 -17.96 -14.55
C GLN A 138 9.83 -17.06 -15.44
N LEU A 139 10.02 -15.75 -15.38
CA LEU A 139 9.24 -14.83 -16.21
C LEU A 139 9.70 -14.90 -17.68
N PRO A 140 8.75 -14.90 -18.63
CA PRO A 140 9.08 -14.97 -20.05
C PRO A 140 9.87 -13.73 -20.50
N HIS A 141 10.78 -13.93 -21.42
CA HIS A 141 11.50 -12.86 -22.10
C HIS A 141 10.83 -12.62 -23.46
N THR A 142 9.86 -11.72 -23.46
CA THR A 142 9.16 -11.34 -24.69
C THR A 142 9.88 -10.14 -25.31
N PRO A 143 10.26 -10.18 -26.59
CA PRO A 143 10.84 -9.02 -27.26
C PRO A 143 9.82 -7.89 -27.37
N VAL A 144 10.30 -6.66 -27.40
CA VAL A 144 9.44 -5.50 -27.64
C VAL A 144 8.81 -5.65 -29.03
N PRO A 145 7.47 -5.55 -29.17
CA PRO A 145 6.81 -5.68 -30.45
C PRO A 145 7.31 -4.66 -31.48
N GLU A 146 7.30 -5.04 -32.75
CA GLU A 146 7.66 -4.14 -33.86
C GLU A 146 6.81 -2.85 -33.81
N GLY A 147 7.42 -1.73 -34.14
CA GLY A 147 6.74 -0.43 -34.08
C GLY A 147 6.59 0.15 -32.67
N ARG A 148 7.18 -0.46 -31.66
CA ARG A 148 7.17 0.03 -30.24
C ARG A 148 8.59 0.20 -29.72
N VAL A 149 8.75 1.13 -28.77
CA VAL A 149 10.04 1.41 -28.12
C VAL A 149 9.85 1.65 -26.63
N ILE A 150 10.74 1.08 -25.82
CA ILE A 150 10.83 1.39 -24.40
C ILE A 150 11.81 2.54 -24.22
N ALA A 151 11.41 3.55 -23.46
CA ALA A 151 12.18 4.74 -23.17
C ALA A 151 11.99 5.14 -21.69
N PRO A 152 12.80 6.06 -21.16
CA PRO A 152 12.48 6.71 -19.91
C PRO A 152 11.12 7.42 -20.00
N LEU A 153 10.39 7.41 -18.89
CA LEU A 153 9.17 8.21 -18.76
C LEU A 153 9.56 9.67 -18.50
N TRP A 154 8.93 10.59 -19.23
CA TRP A 154 9.13 12.02 -19.08
C TRP A 154 7.95 12.67 -18.34
N ARG A 155 8.19 13.81 -17.70
CA ARG A 155 7.15 14.54 -16.92
C ARG A 155 5.98 14.98 -17.78
N GLU A 156 6.25 15.37 -19.02
CA GLU A 156 5.25 15.81 -20.00
C GLU A 156 4.27 14.70 -20.40
N GLU A 157 4.60 13.45 -20.07
CA GLU A 157 3.77 12.27 -20.38
C GLU A 157 2.79 11.91 -19.26
N LEU A 158 2.90 12.56 -18.09
CA LEU A 158 2.05 12.27 -16.93
C LEU A 158 0.55 12.37 -17.20
N PRO A 159 0.04 13.34 -18.00
CA PRO A 159 -1.37 13.34 -18.38
C PRO A 159 -1.80 12.06 -19.11
N GLN A 160 -0.92 11.49 -19.95
CA GLN A 160 -1.20 10.23 -20.65
C GLN A 160 -1.14 9.04 -19.68
N VAL A 161 -0.21 9.05 -18.72
CA VAL A 161 -0.13 8.03 -17.65
C VAL A 161 -1.40 8.04 -16.82
N LEU A 162 -1.90 9.21 -16.41
CA LEU A 162 -3.16 9.33 -15.66
C LEU A 162 -4.35 8.83 -16.48
N ALA A 163 -4.39 9.13 -17.78
CA ALA A 163 -5.46 8.64 -18.65
C ALA A 163 -5.47 7.11 -18.76
N LEU A 164 -4.30 6.48 -18.96
CA LEU A 164 -4.15 5.02 -18.98
C LEU A 164 -4.44 4.39 -17.61
N GLY A 165 -3.98 5.04 -16.55
CA GLY A 165 -4.10 4.55 -15.18
C GLY A 165 -5.38 4.98 -14.45
N LYS A 166 -6.38 5.50 -15.16
CA LYS A 166 -7.61 5.99 -14.53
C LYS A 166 -8.24 4.94 -13.60
N GLY A 167 -8.33 5.30 -12.31
CA GLY A 167 -8.86 4.44 -11.25
C GLY A 167 -7.87 3.37 -10.73
N LEU A 168 -6.65 3.28 -11.29
CA LEU A 168 -5.54 2.51 -10.75
C LEU A 168 -4.60 3.39 -9.93
N ILE A 169 -4.30 4.57 -10.46
CA ILE A 169 -3.40 5.53 -9.83
C ILE A 169 -4.22 6.33 -8.82
N ALA A 170 -3.76 6.36 -7.57
CA ALA A 170 -4.40 7.09 -6.48
C ALA A 170 -4.04 8.60 -6.49
N ARG A 171 -3.79 9.15 -7.66
CA ARG A 171 -3.49 10.56 -7.90
C ARG A 171 -4.33 11.02 -9.08
N ASP A 172 -4.95 12.17 -8.96
CA ASP A 172 -5.92 12.65 -9.94
C ASP A 172 -5.35 13.76 -10.85
N ASP A 173 -4.18 14.29 -10.49
CA ASP A 173 -3.54 15.39 -11.20
C ASP A 173 -2.05 15.12 -11.49
N PRO A 174 -1.49 15.73 -12.57
CA PRO A 174 -0.10 15.52 -12.96
C PRO A 174 0.92 16.01 -11.91
N GLU A 175 0.64 17.07 -11.19
CA GLU A 175 1.58 17.67 -10.21
C GLU A 175 1.78 16.72 -9.02
N SER A 176 0.71 16.19 -8.45
CA SER A 176 0.79 15.21 -7.37
C SER A 176 1.41 13.88 -7.82
N LEU A 177 1.22 13.49 -9.09
CA LEU A 177 1.87 12.31 -9.65
C LEU A 177 3.36 12.56 -9.90
N GLU A 178 3.73 13.77 -10.34
CA GLU A 178 5.11 14.18 -10.52
C GLU A 178 5.88 14.11 -9.21
N ALA A 179 5.38 14.76 -8.16
CA ALA A 179 5.97 14.70 -6.83
C ALA A 179 6.13 13.24 -6.35
N PHE A 180 5.09 12.42 -6.56
CA PHE A 180 5.12 11.01 -6.19
C PHE A 180 6.20 10.21 -6.92
N PHE A 181 6.48 10.48 -8.19
CA PHE A 181 7.45 9.75 -8.99
C PHE A 181 8.88 10.26 -8.85
N TRP A 182 9.09 11.57 -8.70
CA TRP A 182 10.44 12.15 -8.72
C TRP A 182 10.93 12.69 -7.38
N GLU A 183 10.05 12.86 -6.38
CA GLU A 183 10.43 13.40 -5.08
C GLU A 183 10.43 12.34 -3.96
N ASN A 184 10.42 11.05 -4.32
CA ASN A 184 10.47 9.97 -3.35
C ASN A 184 11.93 9.52 -3.08
N PRO A 185 12.25 9.01 -1.87
CA PRO A 185 13.62 8.60 -1.52
C PRO A 185 13.97 7.16 -1.95
N PHE A 186 13.07 6.42 -2.63
CA PHE A 186 13.22 4.97 -2.81
C PHE A 186 13.60 4.56 -4.21
N PHE A 187 13.35 5.39 -5.21
CA PHE A 187 13.74 5.11 -6.58
C PHE A 187 13.92 6.41 -7.38
N GLY A 188 14.81 6.38 -8.34
CA GLY A 188 15.09 7.49 -9.24
C GLY A 188 14.35 7.38 -10.58
N ALA A 189 14.59 8.35 -11.45
CA ALA A 189 13.98 8.43 -12.78
C ALA A 189 14.22 7.19 -13.65
N GLU A 190 15.33 6.48 -13.44
CA GLU A 190 15.67 5.23 -14.13
C GLU A 190 14.66 4.10 -13.86
N SER A 191 13.92 4.18 -12.76
CA SER A 191 12.86 3.23 -12.41
C SER A 191 11.56 3.45 -13.20
N LEU A 192 11.44 4.59 -13.87
CA LEU A 192 10.23 5.01 -14.58
C LEU A 192 10.38 4.71 -16.09
N LEU A 193 9.49 3.87 -16.60
CA LEU A 193 9.51 3.40 -17.99
C LEU A 193 8.27 3.86 -18.73
N ALA A 194 8.46 4.21 -20.00
CA ALA A 194 7.41 4.43 -20.98
C ALA A 194 7.56 3.44 -22.14
N LEU A 195 6.47 2.83 -22.57
CA LEU A 195 6.38 2.16 -23.86
C LEU A 195 5.63 3.07 -24.84
N LYS A 196 6.26 3.36 -25.97
CA LYS A 196 5.76 4.32 -26.98
C LYS A 196 5.65 3.69 -28.36
N SER A 197 4.79 4.23 -29.19
CA SER A 197 4.79 3.93 -30.62
C SER A 197 6.00 4.57 -31.29
N SER A 198 6.70 3.84 -32.17
CA SER A 198 7.92 4.33 -32.86
C SER A 198 7.67 5.51 -33.81
N GLY A 199 6.45 5.65 -34.34
CA GLY A 199 6.13 6.65 -35.37
C GLY A 199 5.46 7.92 -34.87
N GLY A 200 5.05 8.02 -33.59
CA GLY A 200 4.26 9.16 -33.12
C GLY A 200 4.40 9.52 -31.66
N GLY A 201 5.25 8.82 -30.95
CA GLY A 201 5.47 9.12 -29.52
C GLY A 201 4.26 8.90 -28.61
N LYS A 202 3.16 8.29 -29.12
CA LYS A 202 1.99 7.96 -28.30
C LYS A 202 2.40 7.01 -27.19
N LEU A 203 2.03 7.32 -25.95
CA LEU A 203 2.23 6.45 -24.80
C LEU A 203 1.26 5.24 -24.89
N LEU A 204 1.81 4.05 -24.92
CA LEU A 204 1.07 2.78 -24.95
C LEU A 204 1.07 2.09 -23.58
N GLY A 205 1.97 2.49 -22.71
CA GLY A 205 2.05 2.01 -21.34
C GLY A 205 3.17 2.69 -20.58
N ALA A 206 3.07 2.64 -19.26
CA ALA A 206 4.10 3.10 -18.35
C ALA A 206 4.29 2.09 -17.21
N ALA A 207 5.50 2.02 -16.67
CA ALA A 207 5.79 1.15 -15.55
C ALA A 207 6.76 1.78 -14.56
N VAL A 208 6.62 1.37 -13.30
CA VAL A 208 7.61 1.59 -12.25
C VAL A 208 8.29 0.25 -11.96
N VAL A 209 9.63 0.24 -12.01
CA VAL A 209 10.44 -0.93 -11.72
C VAL A 209 11.46 -0.58 -10.65
N VAL A 210 11.25 -1.07 -9.44
CA VAL A 210 12.13 -0.78 -8.31
C VAL A 210 12.97 -2.01 -7.99
N GLY A 211 14.29 -1.84 -8.08
CA GLY A 211 15.27 -2.89 -7.77
C GLY A 211 16.06 -2.62 -6.48
N ASP A 212 15.71 -1.59 -5.73
CA ASP A 212 16.40 -1.24 -4.49
C ASP A 212 16.00 -2.18 -3.34
N ALA A 213 17.00 -2.87 -2.77
CA ALA A 213 16.83 -3.73 -1.61
C ALA A 213 16.32 -2.94 -0.37
N GLY A 214 16.66 -1.66 -0.25
CA GLY A 214 16.17 -0.77 0.81
C GLY A 214 14.67 -0.56 0.76
N TYR A 215 14.08 -0.56 -0.41
CA TYR A 215 12.63 -0.45 -0.57
C TYR A 215 11.86 -1.62 0.09
N ALA A 216 12.43 -2.80 0.08
CA ALA A 216 11.86 -3.98 0.72
C ALA A 216 12.27 -4.15 2.19
N ASP A 217 13.13 -3.28 2.72
CA ASP A 217 13.56 -3.35 4.12
C ASP A 217 12.45 -2.84 5.04
N PRO A 218 11.84 -3.70 5.87
CA PRO A 218 10.79 -3.28 6.78
C PRO A 218 11.28 -2.31 7.87
N THR A 219 12.58 -2.23 8.10
CA THR A 219 13.16 -1.28 9.07
C THR A 219 13.33 0.12 8.49
N ALA A 220 13.39 0.25 7.17
CA ALA A 220 13.50 1.51 6.45
C ALA A 220 12.13 2.10 6.05
N ILE A 221 11.02 1.39 6.32
CA ILE A 221 9.67 1.86 5.98
C ILE A 221 9.32 3.07 6.82
N ASP A 222 9.03 4.17 6.16
CA ASP A 222 8.48 5.38 6.75
C ASP A 222 7.14 5.81 6.10
N ALA A 223 6.55 6.89 6.62
CA ALA A 223 5.28 7.39 6.13
C ALA A 223 5.36 8.01 4.71
N ALA A 224 6.56 8.38 4.27
CA ALA A 224 6.81 8.95 2.95
C ALA A 224 6.92 7.87 1.86
N MET A 225 6.90 6.57 2.22
CA MET A 225 6.92 5.51 1.22
C MET A 225 5.74 5.65 0.27
N PRO A 226 5.98 5.56 -1.05
CA PRO A 226 4.93 5.50 -2.04
C PRO A 226 3.92 4.38 -1.74
N CYS A 227 2.67 4.53 -2.18
CA CYS A 227 1.61 3.55 -1.91
C CYS A 227 1.88 2.13 -2.43
N PHE A 228 2.91 1.93 -3.24
CA PHE A 228 3.44 0.62 -3.63
C PHE A 228 4.18 -0.11 -2.50
N ARG A 229 3.67 -0.09 -1.29
CA ARG A 229 4.24 -0.84 -0.13
C ARG A 229 4.24 -2.36 -0.29
N LEU A 230 4.29 -2.84 -1.52
CA LEU A 230 4.24 -4.26 -1.83
C LEU A 230 5.44 -5.03 -1.26
N GLY A 231 6.61 -4.41 -1.25
CA GLY A 231 7.78 -4.99 -0.58
C GLY A 231 7.55 -5.21 0.91
N ALA A 232 6.90 -4.28 1.59
CA ALA A 232 6.56 -4.40 3.00
C ALA A 232 5.53 -5.49 3.28
N LEU A 233 4.49 -5.59 2.44
CA LEU A 233 3.47 -6.63 2.57
C LEU A 233 4.02 -8.02 2.26
N GLY A 234 4.92 -8.12 1.28
CA GLY A 234 5.62 -9.37 0.96
C GLY A 234 6.58 -9.83 2.06
N THR A 235 7.20 -8.92 2.79
CA THR A 235 8.15 -9.24 3.87
C THR A 235 7.47 -9.72 5.14
N GLU A 236 6.21 -9.41 5.39
CA GLU A 236 5.49 -9.87 6.59
C GLU A 236 5.44 -11.39 6.71
N ARG A 237 5.33 -12.11 5.60
CA ARG A 237 5.35 -13.59 5.58
C ARG A 237 6.74 -14.20 5.42
N GLN A 238 7.73 -13.42 5.04
CA GLN A 238 9.02 -13.95 4.59
C GLN A 238 10.19 -13.28 5.31
N ARG A 239 10.29 -13.51 6.62
CA ARG A 239 11.53 -13.13 7.35
C ARG A 239 12.81 -13.66 6.68
N HIS A 240 12.70 -14.61 5.76
CA HIS A 240 13.80 -15.28 5.09
C HIS A 240 13.84 -15.12 3.56
N LYS A 241 12.80 -14.54 2.93
CA LYS A 241 12.77 -14.29 1.48
C LYS A 241 12.22 -12.91 1.21
N ARG A 242 13.08 -11.93 1.18
CA ARG A 242 12.73 -10.57 0.80
C ARG A 242 12.38 -10.53 -0.68
N VAL A 243 11.22 -10.00 -1.02
CA VAL A 243 10.89 -9.67 -2.40
C VAL A 243 11.52 -8.30 -2.67
N ASN A 244 12.64 -8.29 -3.35
CA ASN A 244 13.45 -7.09 -3.54
C ASN A 244 13.10 -6.33 -4.82
N GLY A 245 12.29 -6.89 -5.71
CA GLY A 245 11.86 -6.26 -6.95
C GLY A 245 10.41 -5.87 -6.91
N LEU A 246 10.08 -4.67 -7.39
CA LEU A 246 8.72 -4.21 -7.56
C LEU A 246 8.44 -3.91 -9.02
N PHE A 247 7.27 -4.32 -9.51
CA PHE A 247 6.73 -3.98 -10.80
C PHE A 247 5.30 -3.48 -10.68
N SER A 248 5.04 -2.31 -11.23
CA SER A 248 3.70 -1.76 -11.37
C SER A 248 3.57 -1.16 -12.75
N CYS A 249 2.45 -1.38 -13.44
CA CYS A 249 2.26 -0.86 -14.79
C CYS A 249 0.82 -0.41 -15.05
N VAL A 250 0.71 0.50 -16.00
CA VAL A 250 -0.52 0.86 -16.70
C VAL A 250 -0.28 0.65 -18.19
N PHE A 251 -1.29 0.21 -18.93
CA PHE A 251 -1.11 -0.17 -20.33
C PHE A 251 -2.41 -0.03 -21.13
N GLU A 252 -2.26 0.18 -22.45
CA GLU A 252 -3.37 0.23 -23.39
C GLU A 252 -3.81 -1.18 -23.81
N ASP A 253 -2.86 -2.09 -24.01
CA ASP A 253 -3.08 -3.46 -24.45
C ASP A 253 -2.13 -4.46 -23.77
N GLU A 254 -2.46 -5.75 -23.83
CA GLU A 254 -1.64 -6.80 -23.22
C GLU A 254 -0.20 -6.89 -23.81
N PRO A 255 0.02 -6.76 -25.12
CA PRO A 255 1.39 -6.69 -25.66
C PRO A 255 2.22 -5.54 -25.10
N ALA A 256 1.61 -4.41 -24.70
CA ALA A 256 2.30 -3.33 -24.01
C ALA A 256 2.72 -3.74 -22.59
N ALA A 257 1.82 -4.40 -21.86
CA ALA A 257 2.15 -4.92 -20.53
C ALA A 257 3.26 -5.97 -20.57
N GLU A 258 3.25 -6.86 -21.57
CA GLU A 258 4.29 -7.87 -21.76
C GLU A 258 5.67 -7.26 -22.06
N ALA A 259 5.73 -6.26 -22.91
CA ALA A 259 6.98 -5.57 -23.22
C ALA A 259 7.57 -4.87 -21.98
N LEU A 260 6.70 -4.19 -21.19
CA LEU A 260 7.10 -3.56 -19.95
C LEU A 260 7.57 -4.59 -18.90
N LEU A 261 6.88 -5.72 -18.78
CA LEU A 261 7.26 -6.80 -17.87
C LEU A 261 8.61 -7.43 -18.28
N ALA A 262 8.82 -7.66 -19.58
CA ALA A 262 10.08 -8.20 -20.09
C ALA A 262 11.27 -7.28 -19.77
N GLU A 263 11.11 -5.97 -19.96
CA GLU A 263 12.13 -4.99 -19.59
C GLU A 263 12.36 -4.92 -18.08
N ALA A 264 11.28 -4.96 -17.28
CA ALA A 264 11.38 -5.04 -15.83
C ALA A 264 12.15 -6.29 -15.39
N THR A 265 11.82 -7.43 -15.96
CA THR A 265 12.50 -8.72 -15.72
C THR A 265 13.99 -8.64 -16.05
N ARG A 266 14.34 -8.07 -17.21
CA ARG A 266 15.73 -7.87 -17.62
C ARG A 266 16.50 -7.00 -16.61
N ARG A 267 15.92 -5.87 -16.18
CA ARG A 267 16.54 -4.95 -15.20
C ARG A 267 16.74 -5.60 -13.85
N LEU A 268 15.70 -6.25 -13.31
CA LEU A 268 15.80 -6.90 -12.01
C LEU A 268 16.79 -8.07 -12.02
N LYS A 269 16.85 -8.82 -13.14
CA LYS A 269 17.86 -9.88 -13.33
C LYS A 269 19.28 -9.31 -13.35
N GLN A 270 19.50 -8.19 -14.04
CA GLN A 270 20.80 -7.50 -14.06
C GLN A 270 21.18 -6.96 -12.66
N ALA A 271 20.21 -6.54 -11.87
CA ALA A 271 20.41 -6.14 -10.48
C ALA A 271 20.59 -7.34 -9.51
N GLY A 272 20.60 -8.58 -10.01
CA GLY A 272 20.78 -9.79 -9.19
C GLY A 272 19.58 -10.14 -8.32
N LEU A 273 18.38 -9.65 -8.64
CA LEU A 273 17.18 -9.88 -7.85
C LEU A 273 16.49 -11.18 -8.28
N ALA A 274 16.09 -11.99 -7.29
CA ALA A 274 15.45 -13.27 -7.52
C ALA A 274 13.93 -13.19 -7.67
N HIS A 275 13.29 -12.17 -7.09
CA HIS A 275 11.84 -12.07 -7.01
C HIS A 275 11.34 -10.71 -7.45
N MET A 276 10.12 -10.71 -8.01
CA MET A 276 9.38 -9.54 -8.42
C MET A 276 8.00 -9.59 -7.76
N ALA A 277 7.60 -8.50 -7.11
CA ALA A 277 6.26 -8.30 -6.56
C ALA A 277 5.43 -7.37 -7.42
N ALA A 278 4.14 -7.61 -7.49
CA ALA A 278 3.17 -6.76 -8.14
C ALA A 278 1.86 -6.71 -7.33
N GLN A 279 0.99 -5.75 -7.64
CA GLN A 279 -0.32 -5.64 -7.03
C GLN A 279 -1.36 -5.26 -8.09
N ALA A 280 -2.57 -5.82 -7.96
CA ALA A 280 -3.71 -5.40 -8.75
C ALA A 280 -4.95 -5.24 -7.88
N PRO A 281 -5.76 -4.20 -8.11
CA PRO A 281 -7.09 -4.14 -7.55
C PRO A 281 -8.05 -5.06 -8.33
N SER A 282 -8.95 -5.73 -7.60
CA SER A 282 -9.86 -6.74 -8.17
C SER A 282 -10.87 -6.20 -9.18
N ASP A 283 -11.12 -4.89 -9.15
CA ASP A 283 -11.98 -4.17 -10.10
C ASP A 283 -11.25 -3.79 -11.42
N ARG A 284 -10.06 -4.36 -11.64
CA ARG A 284 -9.29 -4.25 -12.88
C ARG A 284 -9.03 -5.63 -13.48
N PRO A 285 -10.04 -6.24 -14.09
CA PRO A 285 -9.96 -7.63 -14.54
C PRO A 285 -8.84 -7.88 -15.57
N GLU A 286 -8.51 -6.90 -16.41
CA GLU A 286 -7.41 -6.98 -17.38
C GLU A 286 -6.04 -7.10 -16.70
N LEU A 287 -5.82 -6.31 -15.66
CA LEU A 287 -4.57 -6.34 -14.87
C LEU A 287 -4.48 -7.61 -14.01
N VAL A 288 -5.60 -8.00 -13.40
CA VAL A 288 -5.70 -9.27 -12.65
C VAL A 288 -5.40 -10.45 -13.56
N ALA A 289 -6.03 -10.53 -14.73
CA ALA A 289 -5.80 -11.60 -15.69
C ALA A 289 -4.34 -11.62 -16.20
N PHE A 290 -3.75 -10.44 -16.42
CA PHE A 290 -2.35 -10.33 -16.82
C PHE A 290 -1.41 -10.91 -15.75
N TYR A 291 -1.59 -10.56 -14.47
CA TYR A 291 -0.75 -11.09 -13.39
C TYR A 291 -1.04 -12.55 -13.06
N ASP A 292 -2.30 -13.00 -13.07
CA ASP A 292 -2.67 -14.40 -12.78
C ASP A 292 -1.98 -15.40 -13.72
N ARG A 293 -1.69 -15.00 -14.95
CA ARG A 293 -0.98 -15.88 -15.91
C ARG A 293 0.52 -15.96 -15.69
N ARG A 294 1.13 -15.02 -14.97
CA ARG A 294 2.59 -14.84 -14.90
C ARG A 294 3.14 -14.85 -13.49
N PHE A 295 2.29 -14.57 -12.52
CA PHE A 295 2.64 -14.44 -11.12
C PHE A 295 1.80 -15.39 -10.26
N ARG A 296 2.30 -15.73 -9.12
CA ARG A 296 1.54 -16.45 -8.09
C ARG A 296 0.89 -15.44 -7.13
N ARG A 297 -0.39 -15.59 -6.84
CA ARG A 297 -1.05 -14.82 -5.78
C ARG A 297 -0.42 -15.12 -4.42
N GLN A 298 -0.07 -14.09 -3.70
CA GLN A 298 0.52 -14.19 -2.36
C GLN A 298 -0.51 -13.94 -1.25
N GLY A 299 -1.44 -13.05 -1.48
CA GLY A 299 -2.48 -12.69 -0.53
C GLY A 299 -3.40 -11.62 -1.10
N ALA A 300 -4.49 -11.39 -0.39
CA ALA A 300 -5.47 -10.39 -0.75
C ALA A 300 -5.80 -9.51 0.45
N PHE A 301 -6.16 -8.27 0.17
CA PHE A 301 -6.48 -7.24 1.16
C PHE A 301 -7.79 -6.58 0.75
N PRO A 302 -8.93 -7.08 1.27
CA PRO A 302 -10.20 -6.41 1.12
C PRO A 302 -10.12 -4.97 1.61
N VAL A 303 -10.56 -4.04 0.77
CA VAL A 303 -10.76 -2.64 1.11
C VAL A 303 -12.23 -2.47 1.44
N LEU A 304 -12.49 -2.02 2.65
CA LEU A 304 -13.82 -1.74 3.16
C LEU A 304 -13.94 -0.23 3.35
N ALA A 305 -15.04 0.36 2.92
CA ALA A 305 -15.26 1.79 3.04
C ALA A 305 -16.63 2.11 3.66
N ARG A 306 -16.72 3.28 4.28
CA ARG A 306 -17.95 3.84 4.84
C ARG A 306 -18.00 5.33 4.53
N ARG A 307 -19.07 5.80 3.86
CA ARG A 307 -19.35 7.23 3.70
C ARG A 307 -19.60 7.87 5.06
N LEU A 308 -19.08 9.07 5.25
CA LEU A 308 -19.19 9.81 6.52
C LEU A 308 -20.19 10.97 6.45
N SER A 309 -20.55 11.38 5.25
CA SER A 309 -21.59 12.38 5.00
C SER A 309 -22.92 11.65 4.79
N ASP A 310 -23.63 11.41 5.89
CA ASP A 310 -25.11 11.20 5.93
C ASP A 310 -25.63 11.48 7.33
#